data_528a4eb9fe145476a47b3cc6d71e69db
#
_entry.id   528a4eb9fe145476a47b3cc6d71e69db
#
_cell.length_a   1.000
_cell.length_b   1.000
_cell.length_c   1.000
_cell.angle_alpha   90.00
_cell.angle_beta   90.00
_cell.angle_gamma   90.00
#
_symmetry.space_group_name_H-M   'P 1'
#
loop_
_entity.id
_entity.type
_entity.pdbx_description
1 polymer ?
#
loop_
_entity_poly.entity_id
_entity_poly.type
_entity_poly.pdbx_seq_one_letter_code
_entity_poly.pdbx_strand_id
1 'polypeptide(L)'
;MPLLLNPVESVDAEECYPARSPKAYVYEQIGRDIETAVAYVTSGTDKYVATPDAVNMLKAEYALWMYATQAGGDDYLALADEALKAIGISSARLLDDYASIFAVDNKCNAEVIFALNNNQTEK
;
A
#
# COMPACT_ATOMS: atom_id res chain seq x y z
N MET A 1 11.23 4.34 14.93
CA MET A 1 11.91 3.89 13.71
C MET A 1 12.68 5.07 13.14
N PRO A 2 13.93 4.94 12.72
CA PRO A 2 14.63 5.98 11.96
C PRO A 2 14.04 6.08 10.55
N LEU A 3 13.99 7.29 10.00
CA LEU A 3 13.62 7.53 8.61
C LEU A 3 14.92 7.76 7.80
N LEU A 4 15.24 6.85 6.91
CA LEU A 4 16.38 6.91 6.01
C LEU A 4 15.87 7.15 4.60
N LEU A 5 16.19 8.30 4.01
CA LEU A 5 15.78 8.67 2.65
C LEU A 5 16.86 8.39 1.61
N ASN A 6 18.10 8.22 2.07
CA ASN A 6 19.25 7.90 1.23
C ASN A 6 19.83 6.54 1.63
N PRO A 7 20.39 5.78 0.69
CA PRO A 7 21.09 4.56 1.02
C PRO A 7 22.32 4.89 1.89
N VAL A 8 22.60 4.00 2.86
CA VAL A 8 23.82 4.08 3.65
C VAL A 8 24.93 3.44 2.83
N GLU A 9 25.88 4.26 2.38
CA GLU A 9 26.97 3.82 1.49
C GLU A 9 28.31 3.63 2.22
N SER A 10 28.35 3.99 3.50
CA SER A 10 29.56 3.94 4.32
C SER A 10 29.34 3.10 5.57
N VAL A 11 30.45 2.60 6.14
CA VAL A 11 30.47 1.91 7.44
C VAL A 11 30.73 2.87 8.60
N ASP A 12 30.67 4.16 8.37
CA ASP A 12 30.89 5.17 9.40
C ASP A 12 29.77 5.13 10.45
N ALA A 13 30.17 5.24 11.71
CA ALA A 13 29.30 4.98 12.84
C ALA A 13 28.05 5.89 12.89
N GLU A 14 28.16 7.13 12.43
CA GLU A 14 27.03 8.07 12.42
C GLU A 14 25.92 7.67 11.43
N GLU A 15 26.29 7.18 10.26
CA GLU A 15 25.33 6.73 9.24
C GLU A 15 24.71 5.38 9.57
N CYS A 16 25.47 4.51 10.25
CA CYS A 16 24.99 3.18 10.64
C CYS A 16 24.02 3.21 11.84
N TYR A 17 24.04 4.24 12.66
CA TYR A 17 23.23 4.37 13.88
C TYR A 17 22.34 5.62 13.87
N PRO A 18 21.41 5.75 12.91
CA PRO A 18 20.58 6.92 12.80
C PRO A 18 19.64 7.05 14.01
N ALA A 19 19.45 8.28 14.45
CA ALA A 19 18.51 8.58 15.53
C ALA A 19 17.06 8.26 15.13
N ARG A 20 16.22 8.00 16.13
CA ARG A 20 14.78 7.79 15.91
C ARG A 20 14.13 9.07 15.39
N SER A 21 13.46 8.98 14.24
CA SER A 21 12.72 10.09 13.67
C SER A 21 11.40 10.36 14.41
N PRO A 22 10.95 11.61 14.50
CA PRO A 22 9.61 11.93 14.98
C PRO A 22 8.54 11.20 14.17
N LYS A 23 7.51 10.71 14.85
CA LYS A 23 6.42 9.94 14.24
C LYS A 23 5.74 10.71 13.08
N ALA A 24 5.52 12.02 13.27
CA ALA A 24 4.89 12.86 12.27
C ALA A 24 5.65 12.88 10.93
N TYR A 25 6.98 12.97 10.97
CA TYR A 25 7.81 12.96 9.76
C TYR A 25 7.73 11.63 8.99
N VAL A 26 7.64 10.52 9.73
CA VAL A 26 7.46 9.20 9.08
C VAL A 26 6.12 9.14 8.34
N TYR A 27 5.03 9.60 8.95
CA TYR A 27 3.72 9.62 8.30
C TYR A 27 3.66 10.59 7.12
N GLU A 28 4.27 11.76 7.26
CA GLU A 28 4.36 12.71 6.15
C GLU A 28 5.10 12.10 4.95
N GLN A 29 6.20 11.39 5.20
CA GLN A 29 6.92 10.72 4.13
C GLN A 29 6.11 9.60 3.49
N ILE A 30 5.41 8.78 4.28
CA ILE A 30 4.50 7.76 3.74
C ILE A 30 3.46 8.38 2.81
N GLY A 31 2.86 9.52 3.21
CA GLY A 31 1.91 10.24 2.37
C GLY A 31 2.52 10.68 1.03
N ARG A 32 3.72 11.25 1.04
CA ARG A 32 4.46 11.66 -0.18
C ARG A 32 4.80 10.47 -1.07
N ASP A 33 5.21 9.35 -0.47
CA ASP A 33 5.54 8.13 -1.22
C ASP A 33 4.30 7.56 -1.91
N ILE A 34 3.14 7.58 -1.23
CA ILE A 34 1.84 7.17 -1.81
C ILE A 34 1.44 8.09 -2.96
N GLU A 35 1.54 9.42 -2.81
CA GLU A 35 1.26 10.37 -3.89
C GLU A 35 2.15 10.13 -5.11
N THR A 36 3.43 9.88 -4.86
CA THR A 36 4.38 9.51 -5.91
C THR A 36 3.97 8.22 -6.59
N ALA A 37 3.62 7.18 -5.82
CA ALA A 37 3.18 5.91 -6.36
C ALA A 37 1.91 6.06 -7.22
N VAL A 38 0.92 6.84 -6.78
CA VAL A 38 -0.30 7.14 -7.57
C VAL A 38 0.04 7.79 -8.91
N ALA A 39 1.03 8.69 -8.93
CA ALA A 39 1.43 9.38 -10.15
C ALA A 39 2.16 8.48 -11.16
N TYR A 40 2.93 7.51 -10.70
CA TYR A 40 3.78 6.67 -11.55
C TYR A 40 3.20 5.30 -11.86
N VAL A 41 2.42 4.71 -10.96
CA VAL A 41 1.78 3.40 -11.15
C VAL A 41 0.41 3.61 -11.80
N THR A 42 0.41 3.83 -13.10
CA THR A 42 -0.81 4.19 -13.87
C THR A 42 -1.45 3.00 -14.60
N SER A 43 -0.77 1.85 -14.65
CA SER A 43 -1.24 0.66 -15.36
C SER A 43 -0.68 -0.61 -14.72
N GLY A 44 -1.28 -1.74 -15.06
CA GLY A 44 -0.85 -3.06 -14.61
C GLY A 44 -2.02 -3.89 -14.09
N THR A 45 -1.97 -5.19 -14.38
CA THR A 45 -2.98 -6.17 -13.96
C THR A 45 -2.37 -7.35 -13.21
N ASP A 46 -1.03 -7.43 -13.17
CA ASP A 46 -0.32 -8.46 -12.43
C ASP A 46 -0.37 -8.14 -10.93
N LYS A 47 -1.07 -8.96 -10.19
CA LYS A 47 -1.30 -8.77 -8.74
C LYS A 47 -0.12 -9.13 -7.85
N TYR A 48 0.96 -9.64 -8.42
CA TYR A 48 2.22 -9.89 -7.72
C TYR A 48 3.16 -8.68 -7.70
N VAL A 49 2.79 -7.61 -8.41
CA VAL A 49 3.50 -6.32 -8.41
C VAL A 49 2.54 -5.20 -8.04
N ALA A 50 3.08 -4.01 -7.76
CA ALA A 50 2.25 -2.85 -7.46
C ALA A 50 1.39 -2.48 -8.67
N THR A 51 0.08 -2.52 -8.51
CA THR A 51 -0.93 -2.09 -9.51
C THR A 51 -1.60 -0.80 -9.03
N PRO A 52 -2.31 -0.06 -9.91
CA PRO A 52 -3.11 1.09 -9.48
C PRO A 52 -4.09 0.76 -8.35
N ASP A 53 -4.72 -0.41 -8.39
CA ASP A 53 -5.63 -0.88 -7.34
C ASP A 53 -4.90 -1.07 -6.00
N ALA A 54 -3.71 -1.68 -6.02
CA ALA A 54 -2.90 -1.89 -4.82
C ALA A 54 -2.44 -0.56 -4.20
N VAL A 55 -2.03 0.40 -5.03
CA VAL A 55 -1.62 1.74 -4.57
C VAL A 55 -2.81 2.50 -3.99
N ASN A 56 -3.98 2.46 -4.63
CA ASN A 56 -5.18 3.11 -4.12
C ASN A 56 -5.69 2.46 -2.82
N MET A 57 -5.55 1.14 -2.68
CA MET A 57 -5.88 0.46 -1.42
C MET A 57 -4.97 0.91 -0.28
N LEU A 58 -3.67 1.02 -0.53
CA LEU A 58 -2.71 1.56 0.44
C LEU A 58 -3.02 3.03 0.79
N LYS A 59 -3.41 3.85 -0.21
CA LYS A 59 -3.84 5.24 0.00
C LYS A 59 -5.06 5.31 0.92
N ALA A 60 -6.05 4.46 0.70
CA ALA A 60 -7.25 4.39 1.53
C ALA A 60 -6.92 3.98 2.97
N GLU A 61 -6.10 2.94 3.16
CA GLU A 61 -5.65 2.48 4.48
C GLU A 61 -4.88 3.57 5.22
N TYR A 62 -3.94 4.22 4.56
CA TYR A 62 -3.21 5.36 5.12
C TYR A 62 -4.15 6.49 5.57
N ALA A 63 -5.11 6.87 4.72
CA ALA A 63 -6.06 7.92 5.03
C ALA A 63 -6.94 7.57 6.24
N LEU A 64 -7.48 6.36 6.32
CA LEU A 64 -8.26 5.89 7.48
C LEU A 64 -7.40 5.84 8.74
N TRP A 65 -6.14 5.43 8.63
CA TRP A 65 -5.22 5.44 9.77
C TRP A 65 -4.94 6.85 10.27
N MET A 66 -4.71 7.80 9.37
CA MET A 66 -4.47 9.21 9.73
C MET A 66 -5.70 9.82 10.40
N TYR A 67 -6.90 9.55 9.88
CA TYR A 67 -8.15 9.95 10.50
C TYR A 67 -8.29 9.40 11.92
N ALA A 68 -8.10 8.11 12.10
CA ALA A 68 -8.34 7.41 13.37
C ALA A 68 -7.30 7.72 14.45
N THR A 69 -6.03 7.93 14.08
CA THR A 69 -4.92 7.93 15.04
C THR A 69 -4.18 9.26 15.17
N GLN A 70 -4.29 10.14 14.19
CA GLN A 70 -3.54 11.39 14.13
C GLN A 70 -4.42 12.64 14.28
N ALA A 71 -5.66 12.48 14.70
CA ALA A 71 -6.66 13.54 14.75
C ALA A 71 -6.81 14.25 13.39
N GLY A 72 -6.68 13.50 12.30
CA GLY A 72 -6.96 14.00 10.95
C GLY A 72 -8.43 14.36 10.83
N GLY A 73 -8.72 15.46 10.10
CA GLY A 73 -10.08 15.89 9.83
C GLY A 73 -10.78 15.03 8.77
N ASP A 74 -12.00 15.40 8.45
CA ASP A 74 -12.85 14.72 7.46
C ASP A 74 -12.24 14.66 6.06
N ASP A 75 -11.23 15.50 5.76
CA ASP A 75 -10.44 15.44 4.52
C ASP A 75 -9.80 14.06 4.31
N TYR A 76 -9.37 13.38 5.37
CA TYR A 76 -8.84 12.03 5.27
C TYR A 76 -9.91 10.98 4.96
N LEU A 77 -11.15 11.17 5.43
CA LEU A 77 -12.27 10.31 5.03
C LEU A 77 -12.61 10.49 3.56
N ALA A 78 -12.61 11.73 3.07
CA ALA A 78 -12.82 12.03 1.66
C ALA A 78 -11.72 11.42 0.78
N LEU A 79 -10.46 11.49 1.23
CA LEU A 79 -9.31 10.88 0.56
C LEU A 79 -9.44 9.34 0.48
N ALA A 80 -9.89 8.70 1.55
CA ALA A 80 -10.13 7.26 1.58
C ALA A 80 -11.27 6.87 0.62
N ASP A 81 -12.37 7.60 0.63
CA ASP A 81 -13.52 7.37 -0.25
C ASP A 81 -13.14 7.52 -1.74
N GLU A 82 -12.37 8.56 -2.08
CA GLU A 82 -11.83 8.76 -3.43
C GLU A 82 -10.97 7.57 -3.87
N ALA A 83 -10.04 7.12 -3.02
CA ALA A 83 -9.15 6.01 -3.33
C ALA A 83 -9.91 4.69 -3.52
N LEU A 84 -10.91 4.40 -2.67
CA LEU A 84 -11.76 3.22 -2.80
C LEU A 84 -12.64 3.26 -4.06
N LYS A 85 -13.16 4.43 -4.44
CA LYS A 85 -13.88 4.62 -5.69
C LYS A 85 -12.99 4.40 -6.91
N ALA A 86 -11.73 4.81 -6.85
CA ALA A 86 -10.76 4.60 -7.94
C ALA A 86 -10.47 3.10 -8.19
N ILE A 87 -10.52 2.24 -7.17
CA ILE A 87 -10.39 0.79 -7.31
C ILE A 87 -11.61 0.19 -8.03
N GLY A 88 -12.76 0.88 -8.00
CA GLY A 88 -14.00 0.40 -8.61
C GLY A 88 -14.54 -0.85 -7.92
N ILE A 89 -14.46 -0.90 -6.58
CA ILE A 89 -15.02 -2.00 -5.80
C ILE A 89 -16.54 -2.02 -6.03
N SER A 90 -17.01 -3.08 -6.64
CA SER A 90 -18.42 -3.33 -6.90
C SER A 90 -18.75 -4.80 -6.63
N SER A 91 -20.01 -5.11 -6.50
CA SER A 91 -20.47 -6.51 -6.36
C SER A 91 -20.00 -7.41 -7.52
N ALA A 92 -19.71 -6.85 -8.68
CA ALA A 92 -19.18 -7.59 -9.84
C ALA A 92 -17.73 -8.12 -9.63
N ARG A 93 -17.00 -7.62 -8.65
CA ARG A 93 -15.66 -8.15 -8.28
C ARG A 93 -15.72 -9.22 -7.21
N LEU A 94 -16.84 -9.33 -6.51
CA LEU A 94 -17.01 -10.34 -5.47
C LEU A 94 -17.33 -11.69 -6.10
N LEU A 95 -16.70 -12.74 -5.58
CA LEU A 95 -16.98 -14.11 -6.00
C LEU A 95 -18.23 -14.64 -5.25
N ASP A 96 -19.05 -15.44 -5.94
CA ASP A 96 -20.27 -15.99 -5.34
C ASP A 96 -19.96 -17.01 -4.23
N ASP A 97 -18.83 -17.70 -4.34
CA ASP A 97 -18.37 -18.69 -3.35
C ASP A 97 -17.14 -18.18 -2.61
N TYR A 98 -17.31 -17.93 -1.31
CA TYR A 98 -16.23 -17.49 -0.43
C TYR A 98 -15.03 -18.44 -0.40
N ALA A 99 -15.25 -19.76 -0.47
CA ALA A 99 -14.16 -20.73 -0.46
C ALA A 99 -13.29 -20.64 -1.72
N SER A 100 -13.88 -20.25 -2.85
CA SER A 100 -13.17 -20.10 -4.13
C SER A 100 -12.15 -18.97 -4.13
N ILE A 101 -12.26 -17.98 -3.22
CA ILE A 101 -11.28 -16.90 -3.07
C ILE A 101 -9.88 -17.45 -2.73
N PHE A 102 -9.85 -18.51 -1.91
CA PHE A 102 -8.64 -19.12 -1.37
C PHE A 102 -8.20 -20.38 -2.10
N ALA A 103 -8.89 -20.77 -3.16
CA ALA A 103 -8.56 -21.96 -3.92
C ALA A 103 -7.19 -21.81 -4.61
N VAL A 104 -6.36 -22.86 -4.53
CA VAL A 104 -4.97 -22.86 -5.04
C VAL A 104 -4.92 -22.66 -6.56
N ASP A 105 -5.93 -23.13 -7.27
CA ASP A 105 -6.10 -23.01 -8.73
C ASP A 105 -6.79 -21.71 -9.15
N ASN A 106 -7.26 -20.89 -8.20
CA ASN A 106 -7.91 -19.60 -8.44
C ASN A 106 -7.10 -18.42 -7.86
N LYS A 107 -5.79 -18.51 -7.90
CA LYS A 107 -4.90 -17.43 -7.46
C LYS A 107 -5.14 -16.17 -8.30
N CYS A 108 -5.00 -15.00 -7.66
CA CYS A 108 -5.20 -13.72 -8.33
C CYS A 108 -6.60 -13.53 -8.97
N ASN A 109 -7.63 -14.14 -8.39
CA ASN A 109 -9.03 -13.92 -8.79
C ASN A 109 -9.46 -12.44 -8.67
N ALA A 110 -10.69 -12.12 -9.04
CA ALA A 110 -11.18 -10.74 -9.14
C ALA A 110 -11.12 -9.98 -7.80
N GLU A 111 -11.33 -10.66 -6.66
CA GLU A 111 -11.30 -10.03 -5.34
C GLU A 111 -9.90 -9.71 -4.83
N VAL A 112 -8.88 -10.46 -5.27
CA VAL A 112 -7.49 -10.22 -4.85
C VAL A 112 -6.99 -8.92 -5.47
N ILE A 113 -6.55 -7.99 -4.64
CA ILE A 113 -5.96 -6.71 -5.06
C ILE A 113 -4.44 -6.83 -5.19
N PHE A 114 -3.79 -7.46 -4.21
CA PHE A 114 -2.35 -7.68 -4.18
C PHE A 114 -2.06 -9.03 -3.51
N ALA A 115 -1.06 -9.75 -4.00
CA ALA A 115 -0.64 -11.03 -3.45
C ALA A 115 0.88 -11.18 -3.48
N LEU A 116 1.42 -11.90 -2.52
CA LEU A 116 2.82 -12.32 -2.53
C LEU A 116 2.92 -13.69 -3.21
N ASN A 117 3.78 -13.79 -4.22
CA ASN A 117 4.01 -15.05 -4.90
C ASN A 117 5.09 -15.85 -4.16
N ASN A 118 4.66 -16.84 -3.40
CA ASN A 118 5.55 -17.81 -2.76
C ASN A 118 5.49 -19.15 -3.53
N ASN A 119 6.41 -19.38 -4.44
CA ASN A 119 6.55 -20.64 -5.12
C ASN A 119 7.93 -21.28 -4.86
N GLN A 120 8.05 -22.60 -5.05
CA GLN A 120 9.29 -23.32 -4.76
C GLN A 120 10.42 -23.06 -5.78
N THR A 121 10.14 -22.36 -6.87
CA THR A 121 11.09 -22.09 -7.97
C THR A 121 11.86 -20.77 -7.78
N GLU A 122 11.39 -19.90 -6.92
CA GLU A 122 12.11 -18.69 -6.54
C GLU A 122 12.99 -18.96 -5.32
N LYS A 123 14.26 -19.28 -5.58
CA LYS A 123 15.32 -19.43 -4.57
C LYS A 123 16.24 -18.23 -4.60
#